data_1378fdb9eb18bf9b451a8bfacff46883
#
_entry.id   1378fdb9eb18bf9b451a8bfacff46883
#
_cell.length_a   1.000
_cell.length_b   1.000
_cell.length_c   1.000
_cell.angle_alpha   90.00
_cell.angle_beta   90.00
_cell.angle_gamma   90.00
#
_symmetry.space_group_name_H-M   'P 1'
#
loop_
_entity.id
_entity.type
_entity.pdbx_description
1 polymer ?
#
loop_
_entity_poly.entity_id
_entity_poly.type
_entity_poly.pdbx_seq_one_letter_code
_entity_poly.pdbx_strand_id
1 'polypeptide(L)'
;QRQMCIRDSIDSIDSRECSYQIIMSTEIIGLSHKERAMIAHIVRYNSEAFPSYGSFQEDFSKQEYISMTKLNSILRIANVLDKSNRHKIKSVSVPLKNDQLIVTADTMADITLEQGLFNRKALAFQNIFGIKPVLRQKRSGKRG
;
A
#
# COMPACT_ATOMS: atom_id res chain seq x y z
N GLN A 1 18.62 -15.61 10.81
CA GLN A 1 17.25 -15.33 11.23
C GLN A 1 16.52 -14.51 10.22
N ARG A 2 17.05 -13.34 9.93
CA ARG A 2 16.40 -12.51 8.93
C ARG A 2 16.39 -13.16 7.57
N GLN A 3 17.44 -13.90 7.27
CA GLN A 3 17.51 -14.61 6.02
C GLN A 3 16.44 -15.68 5.93
N MET A 4 16.13 -16.31 7.06
CA MET A 4 15.07 -17.28 7.08
C MET A 4 13.73 -16.66 6.78
N CYS A 5 13.48 -15.48 7.35
CA CYS A 5 12.25 -14.79 7.06
C CYS A 5 12.10 -14.46 5.58
N ILE A 6 13.18 -14.00 4.97
CA ILE A 6 13.15 -13.67 3.55
C ILE A 6 12.94 -14.92 2.72
N ARG A 7 13.55 -15.99 3.12
CA ARG A 7 13.45 -17.24 2.39
C ARG A 7 12.05 -17.84 2.50
N ASP A 8 11.46 -17.72 3.67
CA ASP A 8 10.13 -18.28 3.92
C ASP A 8 9.03 -17.31 3.57
N SER A 9 9.33 -16.26 2.83
CA SER A 9 8.36 -15.25 2.46
C SER A 9 7.28 -15.77 1.54
N ILE A 10 7.24 -17.06 1.31
CA ILE A 10 6.15 -17.69 0.61
C ILE A 10 4.87 -17.49 1.39
N ASP A 11 4.96 -17.55 2.70
CA ASP A 11 3.82 -17.31 3.56
C ASP A 11 3.70 -15.80 3.77
N SER A 12 2.59 -15.21 3.32
CA SER A 12 2.41 -13.77 3.40
C SER A 12 2.37 -13.26 4.84
N ILE A 13 1.93 -14.09 5.80
CA ILE A 13 1.92 -13.71 7.20
C ILE A 13 3.34 -13.55 7.71
N ASP A 14 4.18 -14.53 7.41
CA ASP A 14 5.58 -14.49 7.81
C ASP A 14 6.30 -13.33 7.14
N SER A 15 5.96 -13.06 5.88
CA SER A 15 6.57 -11.96 5.15
C SER A 15 6.26 -10.61 5.80
N ARG A 16 5.03 -10.43 6.26
CA ARG A 16 4.64 -9.18 6.93
C ARG A 16 5.38 -9.02 8.24
N GLU A 17 5.44 -10.08 9.03
CA GLU A 17 6.15 -10.04 10.29
C GLU A 17 7.63 -9.80 10.08
N CYS A 18 8.21 -10.42 9.04
CA CYS A 18 9.62 -10.21 8.71
C CYS A 18 9.89 -8.75 8.35
N SER A 19 9.01 -8.15 7.57
CA SER A 19 9.16 -6.74 7.20
C SER A 19 9.19 -5.85 8.43
N TYR A 20 8.28 -6.10 9.37
CA TYR A 20 8.24 -5.36 10.62
C TYR A 20 9.55 -5.52 11.39
N GLN A 21 10.00 -6.77 11.56
CA GLN A 21 11.21 -7.05 12.30
C GLN A 21 12.45 -6.43 11.67
N ILE A 22 12.53 -6.48 10.36
CA ILE A 22 13.66 -5.89 9.64
C ILE A 22 13.71 -4.39 9.88
N ILE A 23 12.57 -3.71 9.73
CA ILE A 23 12.53 -2.26 9.92
C ILE A 23 12.87 -1.89 11.36
N MET A 24 12.33 -2.62 12.33
CA MET A 24 12.58 -2.31 13.73
C MET A 24 14.02 -2.59 14.15
N SER A 25 14.69 -3.52 13.49
CA SER A 25 16.06 -3.86 13.82
C SER A 25 17.10 -3.05 13.04
N THR A 26 16.64 -2.22 12.12
CA THR A 26 17.54 -1.43 11.27
C THR A 26 17.54 0.02 11.72
N GLU A 27 18.72 0.58 11.91
CA GLU A 27 18.80 1.98 12.25
C GLU A 27 18.82 2.80 10.97
N ILE A 28 17.87 3.73 10.86
CA ILE A 28 17.73 4.55 9.67
C ILE A 28 18.06 5.99 10.04
N ILE A 29 19.09 6.54 9.42
CA ILE A 29 19.52 7.91 9.69
C ILE A 29 18.39 8.87 9.34
N GLY A 30 18.10 9.79 10.25
CA GLY A 30 17.06 10.79 10.02
C GLY A 30 15.70 10.42 10.53
N LEU A 31 15.52 9.19 11.01
CA LEU A 31 14.25 8.75 11.58
C LEU A 31 14.42 8.49 13.08
N SER A 32 13.47 8.98 13.86
CA SER A 32 13.42 8.67 15.28
C SER A 32 12.95 7.23 15.47
N HIS A 33 13.12 6.72 16.67
CA HIS A 33 12.63 5.39 16.98
C HIS A 33 11.11 5.28 16.75
N LYS A 34 10.39 6.32 17.17
CA LYS A 34 8.93 6.34 17.00
C LYS A 34 8.53 6.37 15.51
N GLU A 35 9.21 7.18 14.72
CA GLU A 35 8.92 7.24 13.29
C GLU A 35 9.20 5.90 12.62
N ARG A 36 10.29 5.26 13.03
CA ARG A 36 10.61 3.94 12.51
C ARG A 36 9.55 2.91 12.88
N ALA A 37 9.04 2.99 14.12
CA ALA A 37 7.97 2.11 14.56
C ALA A 37 6.68 2.34 13.76
N MET A 38 6.37 3.61 13.48
CA MET A 38 5.21 3.93 12.66
C MET A 38 5.33 3.31 11.27
N ILE A 39 6.48 3.46 10.65
CA ILE A 39 6.73 2.89 9.32
C ILE A 39 6.62 1.36 9.36
N ALA A 40 7.18 0.75 10.40
CA ALA A 40 7.14 -0.71 10.55
C ALA A 40 5.71 -1.22 10.59
N HIS A 41 4.83 -0.54 11.34
CA HIS A 41 3.43 -0.93 11.41
C HIS A 41 2.70 -0.69 10.08
N ILE A 42 2.99 0.42 9.42
CA ILE A 42 2.39 0.72 8.13
C ILE A 42 2.68 -0.39 7.13
N VAL A 43 3.94 -0.83 7.08
CA VAL A 43 4.36 -1.87 6.15
C VAL A 43 3.78 -3.23 6.54
N ARG A 44 3.74 -3.52 7.84
CA ARG A 44 3.20 -4.79 8.32
C ARG A 44 1.78 -5.04 7.85
N TYR A 45 0.97 -3.99 7.80
CA TYR A 45 -0.43 -4.10 7.42
C TYR A 45 -0.72 -3.67 5.99
N ASN A 46 0.27 -3.80 5.10
CA ASN A 46 0.10 -3.33 3.72
C ASN A 46 -0.87 -4.16 2.88
N SER A 47 -1.19 -5.37 3.31
CA SER A 47 -2.11 -6.22 2.55
C SER A 47 -3.39 -6.56 3.31
N GLU A 48 -3.58 -6.01 4.49
CA GLU A 48 -4.80 -6.27 5.25
C GLU A 48 -5.23 -5.00 5.96
N ALA A 49 -6.40 -5.05 6.59
CA ALA A 49 -6.97 -3.86 7.23
C ALA A 49 -6.08 -3.36 8.36
N PHE A 50 -5.88 -2.06 8.43
CA PHE A 50 -5.10 -1.45 9.49
C PHE A 50 -5.90 -1.53 10.80
N PRO A 51 -5.26 -1.91 11.92
CA PRO A 51 -5.97 -2.03 13.18
C PRO A 51 -6.56 -0.70 13.65
N SER A 52 -7.54 -0.78 14.54
CA SER A 52 -8.17 0.42 15.11
C SER A 52 -7.22 1.14 16.05
N TYR A 53 -7.56 2.39 16.39
CA TYR A 53 -6.71 3.19 17.27
C TYR A 53 -6.50 2.53 18.62
N GLY A 54 -7.48 1.78 19.11
CA GLY A 54 -7.33 1.09 20.39
C GLY A 54 -6.11 0.21 20.48
N SER A 55 -5.65 -0.32 19.36
CA SER A 55 -4.45 -1.17 19.33
C SER A 55 -3.15 -0.38 19.48
N PHE A 56 -3.18 0.93 19.26
CA PHE A 56 -1.98 1.76 19.23
C PHE A 56 -2.00 2.92 20.22
N GLN A 57 -3.09 3.08 20.96
CA GLN A 57 -3.28 4.31 21.75
C GLN A 57 -2.24 4.51 22.85
N GLU A 58 -1.57 3.46 23.27
CA GLU A 58 -0.54 3.59 24.29
C GLU A 58 0.80 4.03 23.71
N ASP A 59 1.01 3.77 22.43
CA ASP A 59 2.29 4.06 21.79
C ASP A 59 2.25 5.30 20.89
N PHE A 60 1.09 5.63 20.38
CA PHE A 60 0.98 6.72 19.40
C PHE A 60 -0.20 7.62 19.72
N SER A 61 -0.03 8.91 19.41
CA SER A 61 -1.12 9.88 19.55
C SER A 61 -2.15 9.66 18.46
N LYS A 62 -3.32 10.29 18.63
CA LYS A 62 -4.37 10.20 17.63
C LYS A 62 -3.89 10.74 16.28
N GLN A 63 -3.14 11.84 16.31
CA GLN A 63 -2.61 12.44 15.08
C GLN A 63 -1.64 11.50 14.39
N GLU A 64 -0.77 10.88 15.17
CA GLU A 64 0.18 9.92 14.62
C GLU A 64 -0.54 8.73 14.02
N TYR A 65 -1.57 8.23 14.71
CA TYR A 65 -2.37 7.14 14.19
C TYR A 65 -3.04 7.51 12.86
N ILE A 66 -3.61 8.71 12.79
CA ILE A 66 -4.26 9.17 11.55
C ILE A 66 -3.24 9.20 10.41
N SER A 67 -2.04 9.70 10.68
CA SER A 67 -0.98 9.70 9.66
C SER A 67 -0.65 8.29 9.20
N MET A 68 -0.57 7.35 10.15
CA MET A 68 -0.31 5.96 9.82
C MET A 68 -1.40 5.36 8.95
N THR A 69 -2.67 5.63 9.25
CA THR A 69 -3.77 5.10 8.44
C THR A 69 -3.75 5.67 7.03
N LYS A 70 -3.42 6.95 6.90
CA LYS A 70 -3.33 7.59 5.59
C LYS A 70 -2.24 6.95 4.74
N LEU A 71 -1.06 6.82 5.30
CA LEU A 71 0.07 6.22 4.58
C LEU A 71 -0.19 4.74 4.26
N ASN A 72 -0.81 4.03 5.20
CA ASN A 72 -1.14 2.63 4.96
C ASN A 72 -2.13 2.48 3.81
N SER A 73 -3.15 3.33 3.73
CA SER A 73 -4.14 3.23 2.66
C SER A 73 -3.53 3.53 1.29
N ILE A 74 -2.60 4.47 1.23
CA ILE A 74 -1.86 4.75 0.00
C ILE A 74 -1.03 3.52 -0.40
N LEU A 75 -0.32 2.95 0.55
CA LEU A 75 0.53 1.81 0.29
C LEU A 75 -0.28 0.59 -0.18
N ARG A 76 -1.45 0.39 0.42
CA ARG A 76 -2.30 -0.73 0.05
C ARG A 76 -2.78 -0.64 -1.40
N ILE A 77 -3.14 0.57 -1.84
CA ILE A 77 -3.55 0.79 -3.22
C ILE A 77 -2.37 0.59 -4.17
N ALA A 78 -1.23 1.17 -3.84
CA ALA A 78 -0.03 1.02 -4.65
C ALA A 78 0.38 -0.45 -4.76
N ASN A 79 0.20 -1.20 -3.69
CA ASN A 79 0.56 -2.61 -3.66
C ASN A 79 -0.26 -3.45 -4.64
N VAL A 80 -1.53 -3.08 -4.86
CA VAL A 80 -2.35 -3.78 -5.85
C VAL A 80 -1.74 -3.62 -7.24
N LEU A 81 -1.33 -2.40 -7.57
CA LEU A 81 -0.74 -2.13 -8.88
C LEU A 81 0.60 -2.83 -9.03
N ASP A 82 1.40 -2.83 -7.98
CA ASP A 82 2.72 -3.46 -8.02
C ASP A 82 2.63 -4.97 -8.18
N LYS A 83 1.75 -5.60 -7.43
CA LYS A 83 1.58 -7.05 -7.51
C LYS A 83 1.12 -7.50 -8.89
N SER A 84 0.33 -6.67 -9.55
CA SER A 84 -0.18 -6.99 -10.86
C SER A 84 0.82 -6.66 -11.95
N ASN A 85 1.85 -5.96 -11.59
CA ASN A 85 2.70 -5.35 -12.58
C ASN A 85 3.49 -6.33 -13.42
N ARG A 86 4.07 -7.30 -12.90
CA ARG A 86 4.85 -8.33 -13.65
C ARG A 86 4.97 -8.05 -15.15
N HIS A 87 5.39 -6.83 -15.49
CA HIS A 87 5.54 -6.37 -16.87
C HIS A 87 4.24 -6.17 -17.61
N LYS A 88 3.10 -6.16 -16.90
CA LYS A 88 1.81 -5.91 -17.54
C LYS A 88 1.57 -4.43 -17.75
N ILE A 89 1.92 -3.62 -16.79
CA ILE A 89 1.62 -2.18 -16.82
C ILE A 89 2.85 -1.42 -17.26
N LYS A 90 2.73 -0.65 -18.34
CA LYS A 90 3.84 0.14 -18.85
C LYS A 90 4.05 1.41 -18.06
N SER A 91 2.99 2.08 -17.73
CA SER A 91 3.06 3.35 -17.02
C SER A 91 1.76 3.61 -16.30
N VAL A 92 1.80 4.52 -15.35
CA VAL A 92 0.63 4.91 -14.57
C VAL A 92 0.63 6.42 -14.48
N SER A 93 -0.55 7.03 -14.68
CA SER A 93 -0.72 8.46 -14.43
C SER A 93 -1.84 8.62 -13.42
N VAL A 94 -1.73 9.63 -12.55
CA VAL A 94 -2.62 9.75 -11.42
C VAL A 94 -3.07 11.19 -11.20
N PRO A 95 -3.89 11.74 -12.09
CA PRO A 95 -4.44 13.08 -11.86
C PRO A 95 -5.57 13.05 -10.82
N LEU A 96 -5.69 14.14 -10.09
CA LEU A 96 -6.81 14.35 -9.19
C LEU A 96 -7.82 15.22 -9.90
N LYS A 97 -9.06 14.74 -10.01
CA LYS A 97 -10.07 15.44 -10.77
C LYS A 97 -11.45 15.21 -10.18
N ASN A 98 -12.16 16.27 -9.87
CA ASN A 98 -13.52 16.20 -9.32
C ASN A 98 -13.62 15.24 -8.14
N ASP A 99 -12.71 15.39 -7.18
CA ASP A 99 -12.67 14.55 -5.98
C ASP A 99 -12.46 13.07 -6.28
N GLN A 100 -11.92 12.77 -7.45
CA GLN A 100 -11.54 11.41 -7.80
C GLN A 100 -10.06 11.36 -8.12
N LEU A 101 -9.42 10.34 -7.61
CA LEU A 101 -8.04 10.06 -7.95
C LEU A 101 -8.06 9.04 -9.07
N ILE A 102 -7.85 9.48 -10.29
CA ILE A 102 -7.97 8.61 -11.45
C ILE A 102 -6.62 7.99 -11.77
N VAL A 103 -6.49 6.71 -11.44
CA VAL A 103 -5.26 5.97 -11.72
C VAL A 103 -5.45 5.29 -13.07
N THR A 104 -4.70 5.75 -14.06
CA THR A 104 -4.78 5.18 -15.41
C THR A 104 -3.56 4.32 -15.68
N ALA A 105 -3.79 3.04 -15.88
CA ALA A 105 -2.72 2.09 -16.16
C ALA A 105 -2.65 1.86 -17.66
N ASP A 106 -1.48 2.14 -18.24
CA ASP A 106 -1.25 1.90 -19.66
C ASP A 106 -0.79 0.45 -19.83
N THR A 107 -1.68 -0.38 -20.28
CA THR A 107 -1.39 -1.80 -20.45
C THR A 107 -2.31 -2.43 -21.49
N MET A 108 -1.83 -3.44 -22.19
CA MET A 108 -2.64 -4.23 -23.11
C MET A 108 -3.18 -5.48 -22.44
N ALA A 109 -2.73 -5.78 -21.23
CA ALA A 109 -3.16 -6.97 -20.51
C ALA A 109 -4.54 -6.80 -19.89
N ASP A 110 -5.18 -7.92 -19.54
CA ASP A 110 -6.45 -7.90 -18.83
C ASP A 110 -6.19 -7.58 -17.36
N ILE A 111 -6.77 -6.50 -16.88
CA ILE A 111 -6.61 -6.08 -15.50
C ILE A 111 -7.92 -6.15 -14.70
N THR A 112 -8.82 -7.02 -15.12
CA THR A 112 -10.12 -7.14 -14.43
C THR A 112 -9.95 -7.51 -12.97
N LEU A 113 -9.06 -8.45 -12.68
CA LEU A 113 -8.80 -8.87 -11.30
C LEU A 113 -8.22 -7.71 -10.49
N GLU A 114 -7.26 -7.02 -11.08
CA GLU A 114 -6.62 -5.88 -10.44
C GLU A 114 -7.62 -4.76 -10.14
N GLN A 115 -8.54 -4.51 -11.06
CA GLN A 115 -9.59 -3.51 -10.84
C GLN A 115 -10.49 -3.90 -9.66
N GLY A 116 -10.83 -5.18 -9.56
CA GLY A 116 -11.62 -5.67 -8.44
C GLY A 116 -10.92 -5.51 -7.11
N LEU A 117 -9.65 -5.87 -7.05
CA LEU A 117 -8.84 -5.71 -5.84
C LEU A 117 -8.65 -4.24 -5.48
N PHE A 118 -8.40 -3.42 -6.50
CA PHE A 118 -8.24 -1.98 -6.32
C PHE A 118 -9.51 -1.37 -5.72
N ASN A 119 -10.67 -1.73 -6.25
CA ASN A 119 -11.93 -1.18 -5.76
C ASN A 119 -12.17 -1.50 -4.30
N ARG A 120 -11.75 -2.66 -3.84
CA ARG A 120 -11.87 -3.01 -2.42
C ARG A 120 -11.01 -2.12 -1.54
N LYS A 121 -9.78 -1.87 -1.96
CA LYS A 121 -8.89 -0.99 -1.19
C LYS A 121 -9.32 0.47 -1.29
N ALA A 122 -9.98 0.82 -2.38
CA ALA A 122 -10.44 2.19 -2.61
C ALA A 122 -11.47 2.65 -1.58
N LEU A 123 -12.27 1.73 -1.06
CA LEU A 123 -13.26 2.08 -0.04
C LEU A 123 -12.59 2.62 1.22
N ALA A 124 -11.55 1.95 1.69
CA ALA A 124 -10.82 2.42 2.87
C ALA A 124 -10.15 3.76 2.60
N PHE A 125 -9.58 3.92 1.42
CA PHE A 125 -8.94 5.17 1.03
C PHE A 125 -9.97 6.32 1.01
N GLN A 126 -11.13 6.07 0.43
CA GLN A 126 -12.17 7.08 0.35
C GLN A 126 -12.67 7.49 1.74
N ASN A 127 -12.80 6.53 2.65
CA ASN A 127 -13.22 6.83 4.01
C ASN A 127 -12.21 7.72 4.75
N ILE A 128 -10.93 7.57 4.43
CA ILE A 128 -9.88 8.33 5.10
C ILE A 128 -9.67 9.70 4.47
N PHE A 129 -9.67 9.77 3.15
CA PHE A 129 -9.31 11.00 2.43
C PHE A 129 -10.49 11.76 1.86
N GLY A 130 -11.67 11.14 1.77
CA GLY A 130 -12.81 11.76 1.10
C GLY A 130 -12.65 11.83 -0.41
N ILE A 131 -11.64 11.14 -0.94
CA ILE A 131 -11.33 11.13 -2.36
C ILE A 131 -11.47 9.70 -2.85
N LYS A 132 -12.15 9.51 -3.96
CA LYS A 132 -12.40 8.17 -4.49
C LYS A 132 -11.34 7.78 -5.52
N PRO A 133 -10.51 6.76 -5.24
CA PRO A 133 -9.60 6.24 -6.25
C PRO A 133 -10.35 5.38 -7.25
N VAL A 134 -9.99 5.53 -8.51
CA VAL A 134 -10.59 4.77 -9.60
C VAL A 134 -9.46 4.25 -10.49
N LEU A 135 -9.48 2.97 -10.79
CA LEU A 135 -8.49 2.38 -11.68
C LEU A 135 -9.07 2.22 -13.07
N ARG A 136 -8.45 2.85 -14.04
CA ARG A 136 -8.85 2.77 -15.44
C ARG A 136 -7.73 2.20 -16.27
N GLN A 137 -8.09 1.63 -17.40
CA GLN A 137 -7.13 1.07 -18.32
C GLN A 137 -7.03 1.92 -19.58
N LYS A 138 -5.78 2.10 -20.04
CA LYS A 138 -5.51 2.75 -21.29
C LYS A 138 -4.71 1.75 -22.13
N ARG A 139 -5.03 1.62 -23.39
CA ARG A 139 -4.35 0.69 -24.29
C ARG A 139 -3.69 1.45 -25.41
N SER A 140 -2.55 2.04 -25.12
CA SER A 140 -1.90 2.88 -26.10
C SER A 140 -0.73 2.21 -26.85
N GLY A 141 -0.39 1.02 -26.50
CA GLY A 141 0.76 0.38 -27.07
C GLY A 141 0.60 -0.15 -28.48
N LYS A 142 -0.57 -0.01 -29.06
CA LYS A 142 -0.77 -0.60 -30.30
C LYS A 142 -0.98 0.35 -31.40
N ARG A 143 -0.03 0.95 -31.81
CA ARG A 143 -0.22 1.90 -32.80
C ARG A 143 0.55 1.41 -33.88
N GLY A 144 0.20 0.69 -34.44
CA GLY A 144 0.80 0.03 -35.49
C GLY A 144 1.53 0.65 -36.51
#